data_42a5e71bb96e4ef867d08b101feb9f1c
#
_entry.id   42a5e71bb96e4ef867d08b101feb9f1c
#
_cell.length_a   1.000
_cell.length_b   1.000
_cell.length_c   1.000
_cell.angle_alpha   90.00
_cell.angle_beta   90.00
_cell.angle_gamma   90.00
#
_symmetry.space_group_name_H-M   'P 1'
#
loop_
_entity.id
_entity.type
_entity.pdbx_description
1 polymer ?
#
loop_
_entity_poly.entity_id
_entity_poly.type
_entity_poly.pdbx_seq_one_letter_code
_entity_poly.pdbx_strand_id
1 'polypeptide(L)'
;MSQVPPEPDIMDEPHGGTAQADDGYVLTEEFVYEVENALEAEDAGRVTELVEPLHVADLADLLEYLTRDERHRTVEILGAGLEPEVLAYLDPAVREEVIEELGPRGLARALSALDSDDAVEIFEDLDEEFQSRILATLPKAYRTLLEESLSYPEDSAGRLMQRETIAVPSAWTVGKTIDYMRESEDLPDDFYDLFIVNPKHRPIGAIPLSRVLRSRRPVRLTEIMDTDLH
;
A
#
# COMPACT_ATOMS: atom_id res chain seq x y z
N MET A 1 34.92 -55.45 30.06
CA MET A 1 35.78 -54.55 29.27
C MET A 1 35.22 -54.53 27.84
N SER A 2 34.30 -53.59 27.61
CA SER A 2 33.72 -53.39 26.28
C SER A 2 34.46 -52.24 25.62
N GLN A 3 35.11 -52.53 24.50
CA GLN A 3 35.79 -51.52 23.67
C GLN A 3 34.73 -50.81 22.83
N VAL A 4 34.72 -49.47 22.95
CA VAL A 4 33.97 -48.56 22.08
C VAL A 4 34.81 -48.42 20.77
N PRO A 5 34.23 -48.58 19.58
CA PRO A 5 34.93 -48.31 18.34
C PRO A 5 35.10 -46.81 18.13
N PRO A 6 36.18 -46.39 17.43
CA PRO A 6 36.44 -44.98 17.16
C PRO A 6 35.42 -44.41 16.16
N GLU A 7 35.01 -43.15 16.39
CA GLU A 7 34.19 -42.36 15.51
C GLU A 7 34.94 -42.12 14.18
N PRO A 8 34.22 -42.08 13.02
CA PRO A 8 34.85 -41.75 11.76
C PRO A 8 35.14 -40.24 11.67
N ASP A 9 36.36 -39.94 11.21
CA ASP A 9 36.79 -38.60 10.84
C ASP A 9 35.80 -37.97 9.84
N ILE A 10 35.15 -36.88 10.30
CA ILE A 10 34.34 -36.02 9.41
C ILE A 10 35.34 -35.15 8.68
N MET A 11 35.62 -35.48 7.43
CA MET A 11 36.33 -34.59 6.51
C MET A 11 35.52 -33.32 6.34
N ASP A 12 36.15 -32.22 6.71
CA ASP A 12 35.72 -30.84 6.47
C ASP A 12 35.63 -30.63 4.94
N GLU A 13 34.45 -30.77 4.37
CA GLU A 13 34.18 -30.28 3.01
C GLU A 13 34.10 -28.76 3.08
N PRO A 14 34.80 -28.02 2.19
CA PRO A 14 34.64 -26.60 2.11
C PRO A 14 33.25 -26.31 1.63
N HIS A 15 32.39 -25.81 2.52
CA HIS A 15 31.13 -25.18 2.15
C HIS A 15 31.42 -24.02 1.20
N GLY A 16 31.37 -24.33 -0.09
CA GLY A 16 31.17 -23.34 -1.12
C GLY A 16 29.87 -22.64 -0.85
N GLY A 17 29.91 -21.57 -0.09
CA GLY A 17 28.81 -20.65 0.07
C GLY A 17 28.53 -20.07 -1.31
N THR A 18 27.53 -20.61 -1.99
CA THR A 18 26.77 -19.81 -2.95
C THR A 18 26.20 -18.68 -2.12
N ALA A 19 26.72 -17.47 -2.31
CA ALA A 19 26.08 -16.27 -1.86
C ALA A 19 24.63 -16.34 -2.39
N GLN A 20 23.68 -16.70 -1.52
CA GLN A 20 22.31 -16.35 -1.74
C GLN A 20 22.30 -14.85 -1.82
N ALA A 21 21.96 -14.33 -3.00
CA ALA A 21 21.59 -12.95 -3.15
C ALA A 21 20.54 -12.67 -2.06
N ASP A 22 20.82 -11.65 -1.27
CA ASP A 22 19.88 -11.08 -0.31
C ASP A 22 18.74 -10.49 -1.15
N ASP A 23 17.65 -11.25 -1.29
CA ASP A 23 16.47 -10.89 -2.11
C ASP A 23 15.67 -9.73 -1.48
N GLY A 24 16.28 -8.84 -0.70
CA GLY A 24 15.61 -7.91 0.16
C GLY A 24 15.91 -6.42 -0.04
N TYR A 25 16.92 -6.03 -0.82
CA TYR A 25 17.22 -4.61 -1.02
C TYR A 25 17.63 -4.33 -2.47
N VAL A 26 16.73 -3.69 -3.20
CA VAL A 26 16.90 -3.43 -4.65
C VAL A 26 17.78 -2.21 -4.89
N LEU A 27 17.82 -1.22 -3.96
CA LEU A 27 18.59 0.02 -4.10
C LEU A 27 20.07 -0.18 -3.76
N THR A 28 20.82 -0.76 -4.68
CA THR A 28 22.27 -0.80 -4.61
C THR A 28 22.88 0.50 -5.15
N GLU A 29 24.10 0.85 -4.72
CA GLU A 29 24.83 2.00 -5.28
C GLU A 29 24.95 1.93 -6.82
N GLU A 30 25.06 0.71 -7.37
CA GLU A 30 25.13 0.48 -8.81
C GLU A 30 23.80 0.81 -9.49
N PHE A 31 22.69 0.42 -8.88
CA PHE A 31 21.34 0.72 -9.39
C PHE A 31 21.06 2.22 -9.40
N VAL A 32 21.35 2.90 -8.27
CA VAL A 32 21.20 4.37 -8.19
C VAL A 32 22.02 5.06 -9.26
N TYR A 33 23.29 4.64 -9.42
CA TYR A 33 24.18 5.17 -10.46
C TYR A 33 23.63 4.94 -11.88
N GLU A 34 22.96 3.81 -12.16
CA GLU A 34 22.29 3.60 -13.46
C GLU A 34 21.15 4.58 -13.68
N VAL A 35 20.35 4.86 -12.64
CA VAL A 35 19.26 5.84 -12.72
C VAL A 35 19.81 7.25 -12.95
N GLU A 36 20.82 7.67 -12.19
CA GLU A 36 21.48 8.97 -12.36
C GLU A 36 22.03 9.14 -13.78
N ASN A 37 22.72 8.12 -14.33
CA ASN A 37 23.22 8.17 -15.71
C ASN A 37 22.08 8.28 -16.75
N ALA A 38 20.97 7.59 -16.54
CA ALA A 38 19.82 7.69 -17.43
C ALA A 38 19.19 9.08 -17.39
N LEU A 39 19.13 9.71 -16.19
CA LEU A 39 18.67 11.08 -16.02
C LEU A 39 19.61 12.11 -16.65
N GLU A 40 20.94 11.93 -16.51
CA GLU A 40 21.95 12.78 -17.18
C GLU A 40 21.90 12.67 -18.71
N ALA A 41 21.61 11.47 -19.21
CA ALA A 41 21.46 11.21 -20.64
C ALA A 41 20.11 11.67 -21.22
N GLU A 42 19.20 12.20 -20.38
CA GLU A 42 17.81 12.57 -20.72
C GLU A 42 17.04 11.38 -21.36
N ASP A 43 17.38 10.13 -20.98
CA ASP A 43 16.73 8.91 -21.45
C ASP A 43 15.54 8.53 -20.57
N ALA A 44 14.41 9.21 -20.79
CA ALA A 44 13.17 8.98 -20.06
C ALA A 44 12.69 7.51 -20.15
N GLY A 45 12.91 6.86 -21.31
CA GLY A 45 12.55 5.45 -21.48
C GLY A 45 13.34 4.54 -20.55
N ARG A 46 14.65 4.78 -20.45
CA ARG A 46 15.51 4.00 -19.55
C ARG A 46 15.20 4.25 -18.08
N VAL A 47 14.92 5.49 -17.69
CA VAL A 47 14.45 5.81 -16.32
C VAL A 47 13.20 5.02 -16.00
N THR A 48 12.18 5.05 -16.86
CA THR A 48 10.93 4.29 -16.65
C THR A 48 11.19 2.79 -16.54
N GLU A 49 11.98 2.20 -17.43
CA GLU A 49 12.34 0.77 -17.37
C GLU A 49 13.02 0.36 -16.06
N LEU A 50 13.83 1.24 -15.48
CA LEU A 50 14.53 0.98 -14.22
C LEU A 50 13.61 1.08 -13.01
N VAL A 51 12.72 2.07 -12.98
CA VAL A 51 11.92 2.37 -11.79
C VAL A 51 10.55 1.65 -11.78
N GLU A 52 9.97 1.30 -12.93
CA GLU A 52 8.67 0.60 -13.01
C GLU A 52 8.63 -0.73 -12.24
N PRO A 53 9.70 -1.54 -12.17
CA PRO A 53 9.70 -2.79 -11.39
C PRO A 53 9.86 -2.60 -9.88
N LEU A 54 10.16 -1.39 -9.39
CA LEU A 54 10.40 -1.14 -7.97
C LEU A 54 9.10 -1.26 -7.17
N HIS A 55 9.22 -1.81 -5.96
CA HIS A 55 8.15 -1.67 -4.98
C HIS A 55 8.02 -0.20 -4.56
N VAL A 56 6.82 0.25 -4.19
CA VAL A 56 6.52 1.64 -3.83
C VAL A 56 7.46 2.20 -2.75
N ALA A 57 7.82 1.37 -1.76
CA ALA A 57 8.77 1.76 -0.71
C ALA A 57 10.19 1.98 -1.27
N ASP A 58 10.67 1.09 -2.17
CA ASP A 58 11.99 1.24 -2.80
C ASP A 58 12.03 2.46 -3.72
N LEU A 59 10.90 2.78 -4.40
CA LEU A 59 10.80 3.98 -5.20
C LEU A 59 10.81 5.25 -4.33
N ALA A 60 10.17 5.22 -3.16
CA ALA A 60 10.26 6.32 -2.19
C ALA A 60 11.70 6.53 -1.73
N ASP A 61 12.39 5.47 -1.30
CA ASP A 61 13.79 5.52 -0.89
C ASP A 61 14.69 6.06 -2.02
N LEU A 62 14.44 5.65 -3.27
CA LEU A 62 15.17 6.18 -4.43
C LEU A 62 14.94 7.69 -4.58
N LEU A 63 13.69 8.15 -4.50
CA LEU A 63 13.36 9.56 -4.61
C LEU A 63 14.00 10.39 -3.48
N GLU A 64 14.13 9.83 -2.28
CA GLU A 64 14.82 10.47 -1.16
C GLU A 64 16.33 10.56 -1.37
N TYR A 65 16.92 9.55 -1.99
CA TYR A 65 18.34 9.52 -2.30
C TYR A 65 18.74 10.51 -3.40
N LEU A 66 17.92 10.69 -4.41
CA LEU A 66 18.17 11.58 -5.54
C LEU A 66 18.26 13.05 -5.09
N THR A 67 19.09 13.81 -5.78
CA THR A 67 19.08 15.28 -5.62
C THR A 67 17.74 15.88 -6.02
N ARG A 68 17.46 17.11 -5.58
CA ARG A 68 16.19 17.79 -5.90
C ARG A 68 15.92 17.84 -7.41
N ASP A 69 16.92 18.14 -8.22
CA ASP A 69 16.79 18.27 -9.67
C ASP A 69 16.56 16.92 -10.35
N GLU A 70 17.18 15.86 -9.85
CA GLU A 70 16.98 14.49 -10.34
C GLU A 70 15.63 13.95 -9.94
N ARG A 71 15.21 14.18 -8.71
CA ARG A 71 13.88 13.84 -8.19
C ARG A 71 12.79 14.49 -9.03
N HIS A 72 12.89 15.81 -9.25
CA HIS A 72 11.97 16.56 -10.10
C HIS A 72 11.84 15.92 -11.49
N ARG A 73 12.96 15.64 -12.15
CA ARG A 73 12.95 14.98 -13.47
C ARG A 73 12.34 13.58 -13.42
N THR A 74 12.63 12.81 -12.38
CA THR A 74 12.07 11.46 -12.22
C THR A 74 10.55 11.53 -12.07
N VAL A 75 10.03 12.42 -11.22
CA VAL A 75 8.59 12.62 -11.03
C VAL A 75 7.92 13.13 -12.31
N GLU A 76 8.56 14.05 -13.05
CA GLU A 76 8.08 14.53 -14.34
C GLU A 76 7.99 13.39 -15.37
N ILE A 77 9.02 12.55 -15.46
CA ILE A 77 9.06 11.37 -16.37
C ILE A 77 7.95 10.39 -16.04
N LEU A 78 7.78 10.06 -14.76
CA LEU A 78 6.75 9.14 -14.30
C LEU A 78 5.34 9.73 -14.48
N GLY A 79 5.18 11.00 -14.16
CA GLY A 79 3.93 11.74 -14.35
C GLY A 79 2.71 11.00 -13.79
N ALA A 80 1.82 10.56 -14.68
CA ALA A 80 0.61 9.81 -14.30
C ALA A 80 0.88 8.34 -13.92
N GLY A 81 2.08 7.84 -14.19
CA GLY A 81 2.52 6.48 -13.84
C GLY A 81 3.15 6.39 -12.46
N LEU A 82 3.34 7.52 -11.75
CA LEU A 82 3.76 7.48 -10.35
C LEU A 82 2.64 6.86 -9.50
N GLU A 83 2.96 5.76 -8.83
CA GLU A 83 2.02 5.10 -7.91
C GLU A 83 1.73 6.00 -6.71
N PRO A 84 0.45 6.29 -6.41
CA PRO A 84 0.08 7.21 -5.34
C PRO A 84 0.64 6.84 -3.97
N GLU A 85 0.73 5.55 -3.70
CA GLU A 85 1.21 4.97 -2.43
C GLU A 85 2.63 5.41 -2.10
N VAL A 86 3.44 5.75 -3.09
CA VAL A 86 4.80 6.30 -2.88
C VAL A 86 4.76 7.52 -1.95
N LEU A 87 3.70 8.36 -2.05
CA LEU A 87 3.58 9.56 -1.21
C LEU A 87 3.47 9.23 0.28
N ALA A 88 2.89 8.09 0.65
CA ALA A 88 2.78 7.66 2.04
C ALA A 88 4.12 7.20 2.64
N TYR A 89 5.05 6.74 1.79
CA TYR A 89 6.38 6.27 2.23
C TYR A 89 7.44 7.38 2.29
N LEU A 90 7.22 8.52 1.63
CA LEU A 90 8.21 9.62 1.58
C LEU A 90 8.33 10.36 2.91
N ASP A 91 9.56 10.75 3.26
CA ASP A 91 9.82 11.74 4.30
C ASP A 91 9.04 13.05 4.02
N PRO A 92 8.50 13.73 5.06
CA PRO A 92 7.65 14.91 4.86
C PRO A 92 8.25 15.99 3.96
N ALA A 93 9.56 16.27 4.06
CA ALA A 93 10.23 17.29 3.26
C ALA A 93 10.31 16.90 1.77
N VAL A 94 10.56 15.62 1.48
CA VAL A 94 10.61 15.10 0.11
C VAL A 94 9.20 14.98 -0.47
N ARG A 95 8.24 14.56 0.35
CA ARG A 95 6.82 14.52 -0.01
C ARG A 95 6.31 15.89 -0.47
N GLU A 96 6.66 16.96 0.27
CA GLU A 96 6.28 18.32 -0.10
C GLU A 96 6.81 18.71 -1.49
N GLU A 97 8.08 18.42 -1.81
CA GLU A 97 8.65 18.67 -3.13
C GLU A 97 7.94 17.89 -4.25
N VAL A 98 7.63 16.61 -4.02
CA VAL A 98 6.91 15.77 -4.98
C VAL A 98 5.47 16.27 -5.18
N ILE A 99 4.80 16.71 -4.12
CA ILE A 99 3.46 17.28 -4.16
C ILE A 99 3.44 18.60 -4.95
N GLU A 100 4.43 19.47 -4.75
CA GLU A 100 4.58 20.71 -5.53
C GLU A 100 4.67 20.41 -7.03
N GLU A 101 5.44 19.38 -7.40
CA GLU A 101 5.62 18.95 -8.78
C GLU A 101 4.33 18.38 -9.40
N LEU A 102 3.64 17.50 -8.68
CA LEU A 102 2.36 16.93 -9.10
C LEU A 102 1.28 17.99 -9.30
N GLY A 103 1.36 19.07 -8.54
CA GLY A 103 0.39 20.14 -8.51
C GLY A 103 -1.01 19.68 -8.07
N PRO A 104 -1.99 20.62 -7.98
CA PRO A 104 -3.29 20.32 -7.38
C PRO A 104 -4.08 19.21 -8.10
N ARG A 105 -3.94 19.08 -9.43
CA ARG A 105 -4.66 18.05 -10.19
C ARG A 105 -4.02 16.67 -10.04
N GLY A 106 -2.68 16.63 -10.02
CA GLY A 106 -1.94 15.39 -9.80
C GLY A 106 -2.20 14.85 -8.41
N LEU A 107 -2.07 15.71 -7.40
CA LEU A 107 -2.32 15.33 -6.01
C LEU A 107 -3.78 14.92 -5.76
N ALA A 108 -4.78 15.64 -6.31
CA ALA A 108 -6.17 15.24 -6.16
C ALA A 108 -6.45 13.85 -6.74
N ARG A 109 -5.79 13.48 -7.84
CA ARG A 109 -5.86 12.13 -8.40
C ARG A 109 -5.18 11.11 -7.49
N ALA A 110 -3.98 11.41 -7.00
CA ALA A 110 -3.25 10.56 -6.08
C ALA A 110 -4.06 10.28 -4.80
N LEU A 111 -4.53 11.34 -4.12
CA LEU A 111 -5.36 11.21 -2.92
C LEU A 111 -6.63 10.37 -3.15
N SER A 112 -7.22 10.41 -4.36
CA SER A 112 -8.41 9.61 -4.69
C SER A 112 -8.12 8.12 -4.92
N ALA A 113 -6.87 7.75 -5.01
CA ALA A 113 -6.43 6.37 -5.23
C ALA A 113 -5.75 5.77 -3.99
N LEU A 114 -5.35 6.62 -3.02
CA LEU A 114 -4.80 6.19 -1.74
C LEU A 114 -5.88 5.66 -0.79
N ASP A 115 -5.45 4.85 0.18
CA ASP A 115 -6.25 4.53 1.35
C ASP A 115 -6.64 5.80 2.11
N SER A 116 -7.81 5.78 2.75
CA SER A 116 -8.40 7.01 3.30
C SER A 116 -7.62 7.60 4.47
N ASP A 117 -6.91 6.80 5.24
CA ASP A 117 -6.03 7.22 6.33
C ASP A 117 -4.78 7.93 5.80
N ASP A 118 -4.09 7.35 4.82
CA ASP A 118 -2.93 7.95 4.15
C ASP A 118 -3.32 9.27 3.45
N ALA A 119 -4.46 9.27 2.77
CA ALA A 119 -4.95 10.48 2.10
C ALA A 119 -5.27 11.61 3.10
N VAL A 120 -5.79 11.28 4.28
CA VAL A 120 -6.05 12.25 5.36
C VAL A 120 -4.73 12.81 5.90
N GLU A 121 -3.75 11.94 6.21
CA GLU A 121 -2.44 12.35 6.70
C GLU A 121 -1.76 13.32 5.74
N ILE A 122 -1.65 12.93 4.46
CA ILE A 122 -1.04 13.79 3.44
C ILE A 122 -1.78 15.11 3.28
N PHE A 123 -3.13 15.09 3.33
CA PHE A 123 -3.93 16.29 3.18
C PHE A 123 -3.77 17.26 4.34
N GLU A 124 -3.61 16.77 5.57
CA GLU A 124 -3.43 17.59 6.76
C GLU A 124 -2.10 18.35 6.75
N ASP A 125 -1.06 17.79 6.19
CA ASP A 125 0.26 18.39 6.07
C ASP A 125 0.30 19.58 5.07
N LEU A 126 -0.76 19.76 4.25
CA LEU A 126 -0.82 20.83 3.27
C LEU A 126 -1.23 22.17 3.89
N ASP A 127 -0.74 23.26 3.33
CA ASP A 127 -1.23 24.59 3.69
C ASP A 127 -2.71 24.82 3.30
N GLU A 128 -3.39 25.73 3.99
CA GLU A 128 -4.84 25.99 3.80
C GLU A 128 -5.20 26.41 2.36
N GLU A 129 -4.33 27.12 1.66
CA GLU A 129 -4.57 27.55 0.28
C GLU A 129 -4.53 26.35 -0.65
N PHE A 130 -3.54 25.46 -0.48
CA PHE A 130 -3.40 24.26 -1.28
C PHE A 130 -4.52 23.25 -0.98
N GLN A 131 -4.88 23.06 0.30
CA GLN A 131 -6.04 22.24 0.71
C GLN A 131 -7.33 22.69 0.01
N SER A 132 -7.60 24.00 -0.01
CA SER A 132 -8.78 24.55 -0.68
C SER A 132 -8.80 24.27 -2.19
N ARG A 133 -7.65 24.32 -2.85
CA ARG A 133 -7.48 24.00 -4.29
C ARG A 133 -7.71 22.52 -4.57
N ILE A 134 -7.20 21.65 -3.69
CA ILE A 134 -7.41 20.19 -3.77
C ILE A 134 -8.89 19.87 -3.62
N LEU A 135 -9.55 20.35 -2.55
CA LEU A 135 -10.98 20.11 -2.31
C LEU A 135 -11.86 20.56 -3.49
N ALA A 136 -11.48 21.65 -4.17
CA ALA A 136 -12.21 22.12 -5.36
C ALA A 136 -12.04 21.17 -6.57
N THR A 137 -10.98 20.38 -6.60
CA THR A 137 -10.62 19.49 -7.70
C THR A 137 -11.12 18.06 -7.48
N LEU A 138 -11.23 17.61 -6.20
CA LEU A 138 -11.66 16.27 -5.83
C LEU A 138 -13.08 15.93 -6.29
N PRO A 139 -13.35 14.68 -6.70
CA PRO A 139 -14.70 14.17 -6.90
C PRO A 139 -15.55 14.35 -5.64
N LYS A 140 -16.85 14.65 -5.81
CA LYS A 140 -17.74 14.96 -4.67
C LYS A 140 -17.77 13.85 -3.61
N ALA A 141 -17.82 12.58 -4.04
CA ALA A 141 -17.87 11.44 -3.12
C ALA A 141 -16.62 11.39 -2.24
N TYR A 142 -15.45 11.53 -2.86
CA TYR A 142 -14.17 11.49 -2.16
C TYR A 142 -13.98 12.70 -1.23
N ARG A 143 -14.37 13.90 -1.68
CA ARG A 143 -14.39 15.09 -0.82
C ARG A 143 -15.20 14.88 0.44
N THR A 144 -16.41 14.30 0.32
CA THR A 144 -17.26 14.03 1.48
C THR A 144 -16.58 13.06 2.45
N LEU A 145 -15.94 12.00 1.93
CA LEU A 145 -15.19 11.05 2.73
C LEU A 145 -14.05 11.73 3.50
N LEU A 146 -13.26 12.54 2.81
CA LEU A 146 -12.14 13.27 3.40
C LEU A 146 -12.63 14.28 4.46
N GLU A 147 -13.66 15.08 4.17
CA GLU A 147 -14.27 16.03 5.12
C GLU A 147 -14.83 15.33 6.36
N GLU A 148 -15.44 14.14 6.21
CA GLU A 148 -15.91 13.34 7.33
C GLU A 148 -14.75 12.82 8.19
N SER A 149 -13.67 12.33 7.58
CA SER A 149 -12.47 11.88 8.31
C SER A 149 -11.84 13.05 9.08
N LEU A 150 -11.72 14.20 8.43
CA LEU A 150 -11.21 15.44 9.05
C LEU A 150 -12.12 15.99 10.17
N SER A 151 -13.38 15.59 10.26
CA SER A 151 -14.30 16.00 11.34
C SER A 151 -14.01 15.34 12.68
N TYR A 152 -13.25 14.24 12.69
CA TYR A 152 -12.82 13.59 13.93
C TYR A 152 -11.68 14.38 14.60
N PRO A 153 -11.55 14.34 15.93
CA PRO A 153 -10.38 14.94 16.61
C PRO A 153 -9.06 14.32 16.10
N GLU A 154 -8.02 15.12 15.95
CA GLU A 154 -6.71 14.70 15.44
C GLU A 154 -6.13 13.46 16.15
N ASP A 155 -6.21 13.41 17.49
CA ASP A 155 -5.71 12.30 18.32
C ASP A 155 -6.74 11.16 18.49
N SER A 156 -7.74 11.05 17.65
CA SER A 156 -8.79 10.02 17.79
C SER A 156 -8.55 8.84 16.86
N ALA A 157 -8.96 7.64 17.31
CA ALA A 157 -8.97 6.46 16.44
C ALA A 157 -9.81 6.66 15.17
N GLY A 158 -10.83 7.54 15.21
CA GLY A 158 -11.64 7.85 14.04
C GLY A 158 -10.86 8.61 12.96
N ARG A 159 -9.84 9.39 13.34
CA ARG A 159 -8.96 10.10 12.40
C ARG A 159 -8.03 9.12 11.65
N LEU A 160 -7.53 8.12 12.34
CA LEU A 160 -6.60 7.09 11.84
C LEU A 160 -7.33 5.87 11.24
N MET A 161 -8.65 5.94 11.10
CA MET A 161 -9.45 4.80 10.68
C MET A 161 -9.49 4.70 9.16
N GLN A 162 -8.96 3.60 8.63
CA GLN A 162 -9.16 3.20 7.25
C GLN A 162 -10.65 2.88 6.99
N ARG A 163 -11.21 3.40 5.92
CA ARG A 163 -12.63 3.25 5.59
C ARG A 163 -12.91 2.20 4.52
N GLU A 164 -11.90 1.73 3.86
CA GLU A 164 -11.94 0.71 2.81
C GLU A 164 -12.20 -0.67 3.43
N THR A 165 -13.44 -0.89 3.88
CA THR A 165 -13.84 -2.12 4.55
C THR A 165 -14.95 -2.84 3.80
N ILE A 166 -14.86 -4.18 3.74
CA ILE A 166 -15.93 -4.99 3.15
C ILE A 166 -16.92 -5.43 4.22
N ALA A 167 -18.12 -4.86 4.18
CA ALA A 167 -19.22 -5.21 5.04
C ALA A 167 -20.27 -6.05 4.31
N VAL A 168 -20.55 -7.26 4.80
CA VAL A 168 -21.49 -8.19 4.19
C VAL A 168 -22.60 -8.60 5.16
N PRO A 169 -23.87 -8.78 4.67
CA PRO A 169 -24.99 -9.16 5.52
C PRO A 169 -24.83 -10.54 6.15
N SER A 170 -25.18 -10.67 7.43
CA SER A 170 -25.13 -11.93 8.19
C SER A 170 -26.00 -13.07 7.61
N ALA A 171 -27.00 -12.71 6.78
CA ALA A 171 -27.84 -13.69 6.13
C ALA A 171 -27.19 -14.38 4.91
N TRP A 172 -26.02 -13.91 4.48
CA TRP A 172 -25.34 -14.47 3.31
C TRP A 172 -24.64 -15.78 3.62
N THR A 173 -24.38 -16.53 2.53
CA THR A 173 -23.53 -17.73 2.54
C THR A 173 -22.16 -17.38 1.95
N VAL A 174 -21.18 -18.21 2.21
CA VAL A 174 -19.84 -18.16 1.60
C VAL A 174 -19.92 -18.00 0.08
N GLY A 175 -20.79 -18.81 -0.56
CA GLY A 175 -20.95 -18.74 -2.02
C GLY A 175 -21.43 -17.38 -2.52
N LYS A 176 -22.42 -16.81 -1.85
CA LYS A 176 -22.95 -15.49 -2.21
C LYS A 176 -21.91 -14.39 -1.99
N THR A 177 -21.12 -14.50 -0.94
CA THR A 177 -20.05 -13.56 -0.64
C THR A 177 -18.94 -13.60 -1.70
N ILE A 178 -18.53 -14.80 -2.13
CA ILE A 178 -17.54 -14.96 -3.19
C ILE A 178 -18.08 -14.39 -4.52
N ASP A 179 -19.36 -14.63 -4.84
CA ASP A 179 -19.95 -14.11 -6.07
C ASP A 179 -20.01 -12.57 -6.02
N TYR A 180 -20.39 -11.99 -4.89
CA TYR A 180 -20.37 -10.54 -4.66
C TYR A 180 -18.96 -9.94 -4.85
N MET A 181 -17.94 -10.55 -4.25
CA MET A 181 -16.56 -10.07 -4.40
C MET A 181 -16.04 -10.14 -5.85
N ARG A 182 -16.59 -11.02 -6.67
CA ARG A 182 -16.22 -11.15 -8.09
C ARG A 182 -16.97 -10.19 -9.01
N GLU A 183 -18.16 -9.78 -8.62
CA GLU A 183 -19.06 -8.96 -9.43
C GLU A 183 -18.94 -7.47 -9.09
N SER A 184 -18.45 -7.13 -7.89
CA SER A 184 -18.31 -5.74 -7.45
C SER A 184 -17.00 -5.15 -7.93
N GLU A 185 -17.10 -4.01 -8.61
CA GLU A 185 -15.96 -3.22 -9.08
C GLU A 185 -15.52 -2.16 -8.03
N ASP A 186 -16.37 -1.92 -7.00
CA ASP A 186 -16.16 -0.89 -5.97
C ASP A 186 -15.54 -1.45 -4.67
N LEU A 187 -14.86 -2.60 -4.72
CA LEU A 187 -14.20 -3.15 -3.54
C LEU A 187 -12.75 -2.67 -3.49
N PRO A 188 -12.17 -2.52 -2.28
CA PRO A 188 -10.74 -2.25 -2.16
C PRO A 188 -9.93 -3.37 -2.80
N ASP A 189 -8.79 -3.02 -3.41
CA ASP A 189 -7.91 -3.97 -4.06
C ASP A 189 -7.28 -4.92 -3.03
N ASP A 190 -6.89 -4.40 -1.88
CA ASP A 190 -6.33 -5.15 -0.76
C ASP A 190 -7.28 -5.20 0.43
N PHE A 191 -7.60 -6.40 0.88
CA PHE A 191 -8.37 -6.62 2.12
C PHE A 191 -8.08 -8.01 2.69
N TYR A 192 -8.11 -8.11 4.01
CA TYR A 192 -7.82 -9.35 4.74
C TYR A 192 -9.05 -9.89 5.45
N ASP A 193 -9.96 -9.03 5.88
CA ASP A 193 -11.14 -9.38 6.67
C ASP A 193 -12.44 -8.86 6.05
N LEU A 194 -13.49 -9.65 6.21
CA LEU A 194 -14.85 -9.24 5.89
C LEU A 194 -15.62 -9.03 7.18
N PHE A 195 -16.23 -7.87 7.34
CA PHE A 195 -17.09 -7.56 8.48
C PHE A 195 -18.52 -8.02 8.24
N ILE A 196 -19.04 -8.80 9.19
CA ILE A 196 -20.41 -9.31 9.11
C ILE A 196 -21.32 -8.33 9.84
N VAL A 197 -22.32 -7.78 9.12
CA VAL A 197 -23.23 -6.81 9.67
C VAL A 197 -24.66 -7.35 9.81
N ASN A 198 -25.36 -6.89 10.84
CA ASN A 198 -26.76 -7.17 11.02
C ASN A 198 -27.64 -6.23 10.12
N PRO A 199 -28.98 -6.41 10.06
CA PRO A 199 -29.85 -5.53 9.27
C PRO A 199 -29.87 -4.04 9.68
N LYS A 200 -29.26 -3.70 10.81
CA LYS A 200 -29.05 -2.31 11.26
C LYS A 200 -27.66 -1.79 10.93
N HIS A 201 -26.92 -2.46 10.05
CA HIS A 201 -25.53 -2.16 9.69
C HIS A 201 -24.55 -2.10 10.88
N ARG A 202 -24.83 -2.86 11.95
CA ARG A 202 -23.89 -2.99 13.06
C ARG A 202 -23.04 -4.23 12.86
N PRO A 203 -21.70 -4.13 13.02
CA PRO A 203 -20.82 -5.30 12.95
C PRO A 203 -21.17 -6.27 14.08
N ILE A 204 -21.23 -7.56 13.77
CA ILE A 204 -21.51 -8.67 14.68
C ILE A 204 -20.45 -9.75 14.65
N GLY A 205 -19.47 -9.62 13.78
CA GLY A 205 -18.34 -10.52 13.66
C GLY A 205 -17.48 -10.15 12.46
N ALA A 206 -16.30 -10.77 12.36
CA ALA A 206 -15.41 -10.67 11.20
C ALA A 206 -15.01 -12.06 10.72
N ILE A 207 -14.63 -12.17 9.45
CA ILE A 207 -14.15 -13.42 8.85
C ILE A 207 -12.92 -13.11 8.02
N PRO A 208 -11.75 -13.71 8.32
CA PRO A 208 -10.60 -13.62 7.44
C PRO A 208 -10.92 -14.17 6.04
N LEU A 209 -10.49 -13.47 4.98
CA LEU A 209 -10.69 -13.87 3.59
C LEU A 209 -10.23 -15.32 3.35
N SER A 210 -9.12 -15.70 3.95
CA SER A 210 -8.59 -17.07 3.89
C SER A 210 -9.58 -18.13 4.41
N ARG A 211 -10.39 -17.81 5.43
CA ARG A 211 -11.43 -18.69 5.97
C ARG A 211 -12.62 -18.78 5.02
N VAL A 212 -13.01 -17.66 4.39
CA VAL A 212 -14.05 -17.68 3.34
C VAL A 212 -13.66 -18.58 2.18
N LEU A 213 -12.43 -18.42 1.65
CA LEU A 213 -11.93 -19.21 0.51
C LEU A 213 -11.81 -20.73 0.81
N ARG A 214 -11.55 -21.10 2.06
CA ARG A 214 -11.43 -22.51 2.50
C ARG A 214 -12.76 -23.15 2.90
N SER A 215 -13.84 -22.35 3.01
CA SER A 215 -15.15 -22.82 3.43
C SER A 215 -16.02 -23.23 2.24
N ARG A 216 -16.97 -24.17 2.47
CA ARG A 216 -17.88 -24.62 1.41
C ARG A 216 -18.93 -23.55 1.12
N ARG A 217 -19.26 -23.36 -0.15
CA ARG A 217 -20.22 -22.34 -0.63
C ARG A 217 -21.59 -22.29 0.10
N PRO A 218 -22.23 -23.43 0.52
CA PRO A 218 -23.52 -23.38 1.22
C PRO A 218 -23.46 -22.94 2.68
N VAL A 219 -22.26 -22.89 3.30
CA VAL A 219 -22.09 -22.52 4.71
C VAL A 219 -22.49 -21.07 4.93
N ARG A 220 -23.21 -20.77 6.01
CA ARG A 220 -23.57 -19.40 6.38
C ARG A 220 -22.38 -18.67 6.99
N LEU A 221 -22.26 -17.40 6.74
CA LEU A 221 -21.18 -16.58 7.32
C LEU A 221 -21.20 -16.61 8.85
N THR A 222 -22.39 -16.62 9.46
CA THR A 222 -22.58 -16.71 10.93
C THR A 222 -22.04 -17.98 11.56
N GLU A 223 -21.79 -19.04 10.78
CA GLU A 223 -21.23 -20.32 11.27
C GLU A 223 -19.69 -20.31 11.32
N ILE A 224 -19.07 -19.36 10.60
CA ILE A 224 -17.62 -19.30 10.47
C ILE A 224 -17.01 -17.96 10.92
N MET A 225 -17.87 -16.99 11.26
CA MET A 225 -17.39 -15.68 11.73
C MET A 225 -16.80 -15.78 13.14
N ASP A 226 -15.83 -14.93 13.40
CA ASP A 226 -15.36 -14.61 14.74
C ASP A 226 -16.24 -13.49 15.32
N THR A 227 -16.73 -13.68 16.52
CA THR A 227 -17.59 -12.71 17.20
C THR A 227 -16.82 -11.82 18.19
N ASP A 228 -15.58 -12.11 18.43
CA ASP A 228 -14.70 -11.33 19.28
C ASP A 228 -14.03 -10.26 18.40
N LEU A 229 -14.69 -9.11 18.31
CA LEU A 229 -14.19 -7.94 17.59
C LEU A 229 -13.33 -7.13 18.57
N HIS A 230 -12.03 -7.18 18.38
CA HIS A 230 -11.06 -6.41 19.17
C HIS A 230 -10.90 -5.01 18.62
#